data_c10fa4cb7e2830e6ac5d0d9d5a72f90c
#
_entry.id   c10fa4cb7e2830e6ac5d0d9d5a72f90c
#
_cell.length_a   1.000
_cell.length_b   1.000
_cell.length_c   1.000
_cell.angle_alpha   90.00
_cell.angle_beta   90.00
_cell.angle_gamma   90.00
#
_symmetry.space_group_name_H-M   'P 1'
#
loop_
_entity.id
_entity.type
_entity.pdbx_description
1 polymer ?
#
loop_
_entity_poly.entity_id
_entity_poly.type
_entity_poly.pdbx_seq_one_letter_code
_entity_poly.pdbx_strand_id
1 'polypeptide(L)'
;MKHYNVVAAVVCHKGKYLCMQKGKTKFEYTSYKWEFPGGKIEPGETPQQALARDLMEEMEYPIEVGEELTTVTHEYPDFSITMTAFLCTPKAEANSFKRKEHADSKWCCKEELQGLDWAAADVGVVESIL
;
A
#
# COMPACT_ATOMS: atom_id res chain seq x y z
N MET A 1 0.52 8.92 22.02
CA MET A 1 0.00 8.63 20.65
C MET A 1 0.48 7.26 20.22
N LYS A 2 -0.38 6.49 19.55
CA LYS A 2 0.00 5.17 19.06
C LYS A 2 0.90 5.27 17.85
N HIS A 3 1.86 4.35 17.75
CA HIS A 3 2.73 4.20 16.59
C HIS A 3 2.55 2.80 15.99
N TYR A 4 2.43 2.72 14.67
CA TYR A 4 2.27 1.45 13.97
C TYR A 4 3.41 1.24 12.97
N ASN A 5 3.90 0.00 12.93
CA ASN A 5 4.82 -0.43 11.89
C ASN A 5 4.01 -1.14 10.82
N VAL A 6 4.05 -0.59 9.61
CA VAL A 6 3.24 -1.06 8.49
C VAL A 6 4.10 -1.33 7.26
N VAL A 7 3.56 -2.13 6.36
CA VAL A 7 4.20 -2.45 5.09
C VAL A 7 3.26 -2.08 3.94
N ALA A 8 3.83 -1.77 2.80
CA ALA A 8 3.07 -1.42 1.60
C ALA A 8 3.64 -2.14 0.38
N ALA A 9 2.74 -2.62 -0.48
CA ALA A 9 3.11 -3.29 -1.72
C ALA A 9 2.99 -2.34 -2.91
N VAL A 10 4.11 -2.03 -3.54
CA VAL A 10 4.12 -1.35 -4.82
C VAL A 10 4.12 -2.43 -5.89
N VAL A 11 2.91 -2.87 -6.26
CA VAL A 11 2.73 -3.95 -7.24
C VAL A 11 2.89 -3.38 -8.62
N CYS A 12 3.90 -3.87 -9.34
CA CYS A 12 4.20 -3.43 -10.70
C CYS A 12 3.91 -4.53 -11.71
N HIS A 13 3.21 -4.18 -12.77
CA HIS A 13 2.91 -5.11 -13.87
C HIS A 13 2.82 -4.32 -15.17
N LYS A 14 3.63 -4.71 -16.14
CA LYS A 14 3.67 -4.09 -17.48
C LYS A 14 3.83 -2.55 -17.41
N GLY A 15 4.71 -2.09 -16.53
CA GLY A 15 5.03 -0.67 -16.38
C GLY A 15 3.99 0.15 -15.65
N LYS A 16 3.00 -0.49 -15.04
CA LYS A 16 1.97 0.20 -14.26
C LYS A 16 1.98 -0.28 -12.81
N TYR A 17 1.52 0.60 -11.93
CA TYR A 17 1.47 0.37 -10.48
C TYR A 17 0.04 0.28 -10.00
N LEU A 18 -0.22 -0.70 -9.14
CA LEU A 18 -1.56 -0.89 -8.57
C LEU A 18 -1.80 0.09 -7.43
N CYS A 19 -2.79 0.97 -7.62
CA CYS A 19 -3.20 1.96 -6.63
C CYS A 19 -4.58 1.59 -6.12
N MET A 20 -4.78 1.65 -4.80
CA MET A 20 -6.03 1.31 -4.16
C MET A 20 -6.59 2.52 -3.43
N GLN A 21 -7.88 2.73 -3.51
CA GLN A 21 -8.54 3.81 -2.78
C GLN A 21 -9.21 3.26 -1.53
N LYS A 22 -8.90 3.86 -0.38
CA LYS A 22 -9.57 3.52 0.87
C LYS A 22 -11.05 3.87 0.81
N GLY A 23 -11.87 3.09 1.50
CA GLY A 23 -13.22 3.50 1.79
C GLY A 23 -13.25 4.54 2.90
N LYS A 24 -14.41 4.79 3.47
CA LYS A 24 -14.56 5.67 4.63
C LYS A 24 -13.85 5.05 5.82
N THR A 25 -13.02 5.85 6.49
CA THR A 25 -12.29 5.42 7.68
C THR A 25 -12.76 6.20 8.91
N LYS A 26 -12.19 5.85 10.08
CA LYS A 26 -12.45 6.56 11.34
C LYS A 26 -12.09 8.05 11.26
N PHE A 27 -11.11 8.41 10.43
CA PHE A 27 -10.61 9.78 10.31
C PHE A 27 -10.87 10.33 8.92
N GLU A 28 -11.40 11.56 8.84
CA GLU A 28 -11.66 12.23 7.57
C GLU A 28 -10.38 12.39 6.74
N TYR A 29 -9.26 12.69 7.39
CA TYR A 29 -7.98 12.93 6.68
C TYR A 29 -7.36 11.67 6.05
N THR A 30 -7.91 10.47 6.32
CA THR A 30 -7.49 9.23 5.66
C THR A 30 -8.60 8.63 4.80
N SER A 31 -9.86 9.13 4.92
CA SER A 31 -11.01 8.59 4.18
C SER A 31 -10.89 8.88 2.69
N TYR A 32 -11.15 7.87 1.87
CA TYR A 32 -11.15 7.95 0.40
C TYR A 32 -9.82 8.39 -0.22
N LYS A 33 -8.74 8.32 0.55
CA LYS A 33 -7.39 8.59 0.01
C LYS A 33 -6.88 7.37 -0.73
N TRP A 34 -6.00 7.60 -1.70
CA TRP A 34 -5.33 6.52 -2.41
C TRP A 34 -4.12 6.04 -1.61
N GLU A 35 -3.81 4.76 -1.71
CA GLU A 35 -2.70 4.13 -1.01
C GLU A 35 -2.15 2.96 -1.82
N PHE A 36 -0.93 2.54 -1.49
CA PHE A 36 -0.45 1.22 -1.89
C PHE A 36 -0.95 0.21 -0.85
N PRO A 37 -1.49 -0.94 -1.28
CA PRO A 37 -2.09 -1.89 -0.34
C PRO A 37 -1.05 -2.49 0.60
N GLY A 38 -1.47 -2.81 1.80
CA GLY A 38 -0.62 -3.41 2.84
C GLY A 38 -1.31 -3.36 4.18
N GLY A 39 -0.54 -3.45 5.25
CA GLY A 39 -1.10 -3.45 6.59
C GLY A 39 -0.04 -3.52 7.66
N LYS A 40 -0.47 -3.87 8.87
CA LYS A 40 0.39 -3.91 10.06
C LYS A 40 1.26 -5.16 10.08
N ILE A 41 2.47 -5.02 10.60
CA ILE A 41 3.35 -6.14 10.89
C ILE A 41 2.92 -6.74 12.23
N GLU A 42 2.65 -8.04 12.26
CA GLU A 42 2.29 -8.75 13.48
C GLU A 42 3.53 -9.31 14.18
N PRO A 43 3.47 -9.55 15.51
CA PRO A 43 4.61 -10.13 16.23
C PRO A 43 5.07 -11.44 15.59
N GLY A 44 6.39 -11.57 15.46
CA GLY A 44 7.01 -12.77 14.88
C GLY A 44 7.08 -12.82 13.38
N GLU A 45 6.50 -11.84 12.68
CA GLU A 45 6.58 -11.75 11.22
C GLU A 45 7.75 -10.90 10.76
N THR A 46 8.37 -11.27 9.63
CA THR A 46 9.22 -10.34 8.89
C THR A 46 8.30 -9.36 8.14
N PRO A 47 8.80 -8.18 7.74
CA PRO A 47 8.02 -7.26 6.91
C PRO A 47 7.49 -7.92 5.63
N GLN A 48 8.30 -8.75 4.98
CA GLN A 48 7.90 -9.45 3.75
C GLN A 48 6.78 -10.45 3.99
N GLN A 49 6.84 -11.19 5.10
CA GLN A 49 5.78 -12.14 5.48
C GLN A 49 4.47 -11.40 5.77
N ALA A 50 4.57 -10.30 6.51
CA ALA A 50 3.40 -9.47 6.82
C ALA A 50 2.73 -8.97 5.54
N LEU A 51 3.51 -8.50 4.59
CA LEU A 51 2.97 -7.95 3.34
C LEU A 51 2.26 -9.01 2.51
N ALA A 52 2.87 -10.18 2.35
CA ALA A 52 2.25 -11.29 1.61
C ALA A 52 0.94 -11.72 2.28
N ARG A 53 0.94 -11.83 3.62
CA ARG A 53 -0.26 -12.19 4.39
C ARG A 53 -1.36 -11.14 4.24
N ASP A 54 -1.02 -9.85 4.38
CA ASP A 54 -1.99 -8.76 4.29
C ASP A 54 -2.70 -8.74 2.94
N LEU A 55 -1.97 -8.93 1.85
CA LEU A 55 -2.59 -8.93 0.54
C LEU A 55 -3.47 -10.16 0.30
N MET A 56 -3.12 -11.30 0.87
CA MET A 56 -3.99 -12.48 0.83
C MET A 56 -5.28 -12.26 1.62
N GLU A 57 -5.17 -11.70 2.84
CA GLU A 57 -6.33 -11.44 3.68
C GLU A 57 -7.27 -10.39 3.10
N GLU A 58 -6.71 -9.27 2.65
CA GLU A 58 -7.49 -8.11 2.22
C GLU A 58 -7.96 -8.19 0.77
N MET A 59 -7.19 -8.84 -0.10
CA MET A 59 -7.42 -8.81 -1.54
C MET A 59 -7.43 -10.18 -2.19
N GLU A 60 -7.16 -11.26 -1.46
CA GLU A 60 -6.96 -12.60 -2.02
C GLU A 60 -5.99 -12.58 -3.20
N TYR A 61 -4.91 -11.83 -3.05
CA TYR A 61 -3.96 -11.52 -4.11
C TYR A 61 -2.57 -12.04 -3.77
N PRO A 62 -2.14 -13.14 -4.39
CA PRO A 62 -0.78 -13.65 -4.14
C PRO A 62 0.24 -12.78 -4.87
N ILE A 63 1.28 -12.38 -4.16
CA ILE A 63 2.35 -11.53 -4.69
C ILE A 63 3.71 -12.13 -4.37
N GLU A 64 4.68 -11.79 -5.20
CA GLU A 64 6.10 -11.98 -4.90
C GLU A 64 6.64 -10.65 -4.38
N VAL A 65 7.17 -10.67 -3.15
CA VAL A 65 7.74 -9.48 -2.53
C VAL A 65 9.20 -9.36 -2.98
N GLY A 66 9.53 -8.27 -3.65
CA GLY A 66 10.85 -7.98 -4.16
C GLY A 66 11.66 -7.07 -3.23
N GLU A 67 12.41 -6.15 -3.83
CA GLU A 67 13.30 -5.27 -3.07
C GLU A 67 12.54 -4.19 -2.29
N GLU A 68 13.14 -3.78 -1.18
CA GLU A 68 12.66 -2.64 -0.41
C GLU A 68 12.94 -1.36 -1.20
N LEU A 69 11.91 -0.52 -1.35
CA LEU A 69 12.03 0.75 -2.06
C LEU A 69 12.38 1.91 -1.14
N THR A 70 11.67 2.04 -0.03
CA THR A 70 11.83 3.15 0.90
C THR A 70 11.14 2.85 2.22
N THR A 71 11.53 3.59 3.24
CA THR A 71 10.82 3.62 4.52
C THR A 71 10.42 5.05 4.82
N VAL A 72 9.15 5.26 5.13
CA VAL A 72 8.57 6.58 5.41
C VAL A 72 8.03 6.59 6.83
N THR A 73 8.33 7.63 7.59
CA THR A 73 7.71 7.86 8.89
C THR A 73 6.81 9.08 8.78
N HIS A 74 5.57 8.94 9.18
CA HIS A 74 4.60 10.04 9.11
C HIS A 74 3.78 10.12 10.40
N GLU A 75 3.61 11.34 10.89
CA GLU A 75 2.81 11.62 12.08
C GLU A 75 1.48 12.23 11.66
N TYR A 76 0.40 11.49 11.91
CA TYR A 76 -0.96 11.99 11.76
C TYR A 76 -1.41 12.63 13.07
N PRO A 77 -2.51 13.39 13.07
CA PRO A 77 -2.99 14.02 14.33
C PRO A 77 -3.23 13.03 15.48
N ASP A 78 -3.69 11.81 15.18
CA ASP A 78 -4.10 10.84 16.20
C ASP A 78 -3.18 9.64 16.35
N PHE A 79 -2.24 9.45 15.42
CA PHE A 79 -1.30 8.32 15.43
C PHE A 79 -0.12 8.59 14.51
N SER A 80 0.91 7.78 14.62
CA SER A 80 2.03 7.84 13.68
C SER A 80 2.32 6.46 13.10
N ILE A 81 2.96 6.43 11.94
CA ILE A 81 3.36 5.17 11.30
C ILE A 81 4.78 5.23 10.80
N THR A 82 5.40 4.06 10.76
CA THR A 82 6.62 3.81 9.97
C THR A 82 6.22 2.79 8.92
N MET A 83 6.30 3.18 7.64
CA MET A 83 5.88 2.35 6.51
C MET A 83 7.08 1.95 5.68
N THR A 84 7.27 0.65 5.50
CA THR A 84 8.28 0.12 4.60
C THR A 84 7.59 -0.37 3.33
N ALA A 85 7.98 0.16 2.18
CA ALA A 85 7.41 -0.18 0.89
C ALA A 85 8.32 -1.10 0.12
N PHE A 86 7.74 -2.14 -0.49
CA PHE A 86 8.44 -3.13 -1.30
C PHE A 86 7.91 -3.15 -2.72
N LEU A 87 8.82 -3.29 -3.67
CA LEU A 87 8.44 -3.56 -5.06
C LEU A 87 7.97 -5.01 -5.13
N CYS A 88 6.79 -5.22 -5.70
CA CYS A 88 6.15 -6.54 -5.77
C CYS A 88 5.68 -6.85 -7.18
N THR A 89 5.51 -8.14 -7.47
CA THR A 89 4.90 -8.59 -8.71
C THR A 89 3.75 -9.56 -8.41
N PRO A 90 2.68 -9.57 -9.21
CA PRO A 90 1.60 -10.51 -8.96
C PRO A 90 2.03 -11.94 -9.34
N LYS A 91 1.63 -12.93 -8.52
CA LYS A 91 1.83 -14.36 -8.80
C LYS A 91 0.62 -14.98 -9.50
N ALA A 92 -0.43 -14.19 -9.71
CA ALA A 92 -1.65 -14.61 -10.38
C ALA A 92 -1.97 -13.60 -11.47
N GLU A 93 -3.11 -13.77 -12.14
CA GLU A 93 -3.56 -12.82 -13.16
C GLU A 93 -3.67 -11.42 -12.53
N ALA A 94 -3.18 -10.39 -13.24
CA ALA A 94 -2.98 -9.05 -12.69
C ALA A 94 -4.24 -8.44 -12.06
N ASN A 95 -5.42 -8.70 -12.60
CA ASN A 95 -6.67 -8.17 -12.10
C ASN A 95 -7.48 -9.16 -11.26
N SER A 96 -6.85 -10.26 -10.81
CA SER A 96 -7.53 -11.28 -10.02
C SER A 96 -7.81 -10.87 -8.58
N PHE A 97 -7.26 -9.75 -8.11
CA PHE A 97 -7.47 -9.27 -6.76
C PHE A 97 -8.93 -8.90 -6.51
N LYS A 98 -9.34 -8.98 -5.25
CA LYS A 98 -10.67 -8.58 -4.80
C LYS A 98 -10.57 -7.27 -4.00
N ARG A 99 -11.63 -6.47 -4.06
CA ARG A 99 -11.74 -5.24 -3.27
C ARG A 99 -12.69 -5.46 -2.11
N LYS A 100 -12.20 -6.12 -1.06
CA LYS A 100 -13.02 -6.41 0.13
C LYS A 100 -13.23 -5.17 0.98
N GLU A 101 -12.22 -4.31 1.09
CA GLU A 101 -12.20 -3.14 1.94
C GLU A 101 -11.97 -1.83 1.19
N HIS A 102 -11.47 -1.90 -0.03
CA HIS A 102 -11.17 -0.71 -0.83
C HIS A 102 -12.39 -0.26 -1.64
N ALA A 103 -12.52 1.06 -1.80
CA ALA A 103 -13.61 1.66 -2.58
C ALA A 103 -13.36 1.57 -4.08
N ASP A 104 -12.09 1.65 -4.50
CA ASP A 104 -11.71 1.64 -5.91
C ASP A 104 -10.29 1.13 -6.09
N SER A 105 -9.92 0.86 -7.32
CA SER A 105 -8.58 0.43 -7.71
C SER A 105 -8.23 0.99 -9.09
N LYS A 106 -6.94 1.21 -9.34
CA LYS A 106 -6.48 1.73 -10.62
C LYS A 106 -5.04 1.30 -10.87
N TRP A 107 -4.75 0.87 -12.09
CA TRP A 107 -3.38 0.69 -12.57
C TRP A 107 -2.90 2.00 -13.18
N CYS A 108 -1.82 2.55 -12.65
CA CYS A 108 -1.30 3.85 -13.08
C CYS A 108 0.14 3.72 -13.57
N CYS A 109 0.46 4.39 -14.67
CA CYS A 109 1.85 4.62 -15.05
C CYS A 109 2.43 5.73 -14.13
N LYS A 110 3.75 5.93 -14.17
CA LYS A 110 4.41 6.94 -13.31
C LYS A 110 3.77 8.31 -13.42
N GLU A 111 3.47 8.72 -14.64
CA GLU A 111 2.95 10.07 -14.92
C GLU A 111 1.56 10.29 -14.30
N GLU A 112 0.79 9.22 -14.13
CA GLU A 112 -0.54 9.29 -13.56
C GLU A 112 -0.53 9.31 -12.03
N LEU A 113 0.55 8.84 -11.38
CA LEU A 113 0.61 8.73 -9.92
C LEU A 113 0.39 10.08 -9.22
N GLN A 114 0.97 11.15 -9.74
CA GLN A 114 0.86 12.48 -9.13
C GLN A 114 -0.54 13.07 -9.19
N GLY A 115 -1.42 12.51 -10.03
CA GLY A 115 -2.80 12.98 -10.15
C GLY A 115 -3.76 12.41 -9.12
N LEU A 116 -3.32 11.47 -8.28
CA LEU A 116 -4.17 10.86 -7.27
C LEU A 116 -4.04 11.57 -5.93
N ASP A 117 -5.13 11.56 -5.16
CA ASP A 117 -5.17 12.14 -3.81
C ASP A 117 -4.67 11.10 -2.80
N TRP A 118 -3.35 11.03 -2.64
CA TRP A 118 -2.69 10.04 -1.79
C TRP A 118 -2.86 10.31 -0.29
N ALA A 119 -2.97 9.24 0.48
CA ALA A 119 -2.78 9.31 1.92
C ALA A 119 -1.39 9.88 2.18
N ALA A 120 -1.27 10.75 3.20
CA ALA A 120 -0.04 11.50 3.44
C ALA A 120 1.23 10.63 3.53
N ALA A 121 1.14 9.49 4.21
CA ALA A 121 2.29 8.58 4.33
C ALA A 121 2.72 7.99 2.99
N ASP A 122 1.79 7.80 2.06
CA ASP A 122 2.09 7.20 0.74
C ASP A 122 2.76 8.18 -0.21
N VAL A 123 2.67 9.48 0.04
CA VAL A 123 3.34 10.50 -0.79
C VAL A 123 4.84 10.23 -0.90
N GLY A 124 5.50 9.89 0.21
CA GLY A 124 6.93 9.56 0.20
C GLY A 124 7.25 8.32 -0.62
N VAL A 125 6.33 7.34 -0.65
CA VAL A 125 6.50 6.16 -1.49
C VAL A 125 6.38 6.52 -2.96
N VAL A 126 5.39 7.34 -3.33
CA VAL A 126 5.23 7.83 -4.71
C VAL A 126 6.50 8.55 -5.15
N GLU A 127 7.04 9.43 -4.32
CA GLU A 127 8.27 10.16 -4.63
C GLU A 127 9.45 9.23 -4.90
N SER A 128 9.51 8.09 -4.20
CA SER A 128 10.59 7.11 -4.40
C SER A 128 10.51 6.39 -5.75
N ILE A 129 9.33 6.36 -6.36
CA ILE A 129 9.10 5.72 -7.65
C ILE A 129 9.44 6.66 -8.82
N LEU A 130 9.26 7.95 -8.63
CA LEU A 130 9.39 8.97 -9.68
C LEU A 130 10.86 9.25 -10.14
#